data_da10a4417958edad620e59fd68356d7d
#
_entry.id   da10a4417958edad620e59fd68356d7d
#
_cell.length_a   1.000
_cell.length_b   1.000
_cell.length_c   1.000
_cell.angle_alpha   90.00
_cell.angle_beta   90.00
_cell.angle_gamma   90.00
#
_symmetry.space_group_name_H-M   'P 1'
#
loop_
_entity.id
_entity.type
_entity.pdbx_description
1 polymer ?
#
loop_
_entity_poly.entity_id
_entity_poly.type
_entity_poly.pdbx_seq_one_letter_code
_entity_poly.pdbx_strand_id
1 'polypeptide(L)'
;MKMHREVMHNKAQRQWVNLYNILSNKLGVEVVLTPPGIGMVDMVFSANAALVKDNKAVVANFSSPARQGETEHYKNILDDLGYDTIVPKFKFEGQGDALFSHDGDELWIGYGYRTLQNSHQEVGDFLNVKNVNSMMLVDPRFYHIDT
;
A
#
# COMPACT_ATOMS: atom_id res chain seq x y z
N MET A 1 27.44 -0.61 0.78
CA MET A 1 27.77 -2.02 0.44
C MET A 1 26.45 -2.74 0.14
N LYS A 2 26.09 -2.89 -1.15
CA LYS A 2 24.89 -3.64 -1.53
C LYS A 2 25.19 -5.12 -1.31
N MET A 3 24.68 -5.69 -0.24
CA MET A 3 24.68 -7.16 -0.09
C MET A 3 23.65 -7.72 -1.08
N HIS A 4 24.10 -8.21 -2.23
CA HIS A 4 23.32 -9.11 -3.04
C HIS A 4 23.17 -10.42 -2.24
N ARG A 5 22.11 -10.53 -1.44
CA ARG A 5 21.71 -11.83 -0.91
C ARG A 5 21.12 -12.61 -2.08
N GLU A 6 21.77 -13.70 -2.43
CA GLU A 6 21.23 -14.65 -3.39
C GLU A 6 19.85 -15.12 -2.88
N VAL A 7 18.80 -14.84 -3.65
CA VAL A 7 17.45 -15.22 -3.26
C VAL A 7 17.29 -16.72 -3.50
N MET A 8 17.05 -17.46 -2.44
CA MET A 8 16.72 -18.88 -2.55
C MET A 8 15.27 -19.05 -3.02
N HIS A 9 15.04 -19.02 -4.34
CA HIS A 9 13.72 -19.07 -4.96
C HIS A 9 12.80 -20.15 -4.38
N ASN A 10 13.28 -21.38 -4.26
CA ASN A 10 12.50 -22.49 -3.71
C ASN A 10 12.06 -22.26 -2.25
N LYS A 11 12.89 -21.56 -1.46
CA LYS A 11 12.55 -21.22 -0.08
C LYS A 11 11.51 -20.11 -0.04
N ALA A 12 11.71 -19.06 -0.83
CA ALA A 12 10.76 -17.94 -0.92
C ALA A 12 9.38 -18.42 -1.38
N GLN A 13 9.33 -19.25 -2.42
CA GLN A 13 8.09 -19.83 -2.93
C GLN A 13 7.36 -20.66 -1.87
N ARG A 14 8.06 -21.53 -1.14
CA ARG A 14 7.45 -22.32 -0.05
C ARG A 14 6.92 -21.44 1.07
N GLN A 15 7.64 -20.38 1.44
CA GLN A 15 7.19 -19.43 2.47
C GLN A 15 5.96 -18.68 2.02
N TRP A 16 5.91 -18.25 0.76
CA TRP A 16 4.76 -17.56 0.18
C TRP A 16 3.52 -18.48 0.15
N VAL A 17 3.65 -19.73 -0.35
CA VAL A 17 2.57 -20.71 -0.36
C VAL A 17 2.07 -21.00 1.07
N ASN A 18 2.97 -21.08 2.04
CA ASN A 18 2.59 -21.28 3.43
C ASN A 18 1.79 -20.09 3.99
N LEU A 19 2.21 -18.85 3.71
CA LEU A 19 1.46 -17.65 4.09
C LEU A 19 0.06 -17.64 3.45
N TYR A 20 -0.03 -17.91 2.15
CA TYR A 20 -1.30 -18.03 1.45
C TYR A 20 -2.24 -19.04 2.12
N ASN A 21 -1.74 -20.23 2.42
CA ASN A 21 -2.52 -21.28 3.08
C ASN A 21 -2.95 -20.89 4.51
N ILE A 22 -2.14 -20.16 5.25
CA ILE A 22 -2.52 -19.67 6.57
C ILE A 22 -3.67 -18.68 6.44
N LEU A 23 -3.57 -17.71 5.54
CA LEU A 23 -4.61 -16.70 5.34
C LEU A 23 -5.91 -17.34 4.83
N SER A 24 -5.85 -18.11 3.74
CA SER A 24 -7.04 -18.63 3.08
C SER A 24 -7.66 -19.84 3.81
N ASN A 25 -6.84 -20.83 4.18
CA ASN A 25 -7.37 -22.11 4.67
C ASN A 25 -7.52 -22.15 6.20
N LYS A 26 -6.60 -21.47 6.94
CA LYS A 26 -6.63 -21.51 8.39
C LYS A 26 -7.44 -20.35 9.01
N LEU A 27 -7.32 -19.16 8.43
CA LEU A 27 -8.01 -17.95 8.93
C LEU A 27 -9.28 -17.62 8.15
N GLY A 28 -9.55 -18.28 7.02
CA GLY A 28 -10.73 -18.06 6.20
C GLY A 28 -10.77 -16.70 5.52
N VAL A 29 -9.60 -16.07 5.34
CA VAL A 29 -9.49 -14.77 4.65
C VAL A 29 -9.58 -15.01 3.15
N GLU A 30 -10.44 -14.25 2.46
CA GLU A 30 -10.43 -14.20 1.01
C GLU A 30 -9.13 -13.53 0.52
N VAL A 31 -8.34 -14.26 -0.27
CA VAL A 31 -7.06 -13.79 -0.79
C VAL A 31 -7.14 -13.67 -2.31
N VAL A 32 -7.09 -12.45 -2.81
CA VAL A 32 -7.01 -12.18 -4.24
C VAL A 32 -5.56 -12.16 -4.69
N LEU A 33 -5.22 -13.05 -5.63
CA LEU A 33 -3.89 -13.09 -6.23
C LEU A 33 -3.83 -12.14 -7.41
N THR A 34 -2.95 -11.15 -7.33
CA THR A 34 -2.77 -10.19 -8.41
C THR A 34 -1.80 -10.74 -9.47
N PRO A 35 -2.08 -10.54 -10.78
CA PRO A 35 -1.12 -10.88 -11.82
C PRO A 35 0.19 -10.12 -11.64
N PRO A 36 1.36 -10.75 -11.85
CA PRO A 36 2.62 -10.06 -11.76
C PRO A 36 2.79 -9.06 -12.92
N GLY A 37 3.19 -7.84 -12.61
CA GLY A 37 3.56 -6.83 -13.62
C GLY A 37 5.01 -7.04 -14.09
N ILE A 38 5.24 -7.00 -15.41
CA ILE A 38 6.59 -7.12 -15.98
C ILE A 38 7.45 -5.94 -15.51
N GLY A 39 8.57 -6.23 -14.86
CA GLY A 39 9.50 -5.22 -14.33
C GLY A 39 9.05 -4.56 -13.02
N MET A 40 7.91 -4.93 -12.46
CA MET A 40 7.37 -4.40 -11.20
C MET A 40 7.82 -5.28 -10.02
N VAL A 41 9.11 -5.21 -9.70
CA VAL A 41 9.75 -6.13 -8.73
C VAL A 41 9.31 -5.89 -7.28
N ASP A 42 8.78 -4.71 -6.98
CA ASP A 42 8.37 -4.30 -5.63
C ASP A 42 6.88 -4.54 -5.34
N MET A 43 6.13 -5.19 -6.24
CA MET A 43 4.72 -5.54 -6.02
C MET A 43 4.49 -6.45 -4.80
N VAL A 44 5.53 -7.11 -4.30
CA VAL A 44 5.46 -7.89 -3.04
C VAL A 44 5.14 -7.02 -1.82
N PHE A 45 5.38 -5.71 -1.88
CA PHE A 45 5.01 -4.73 -0.85
C PHE A 45 3.60 -4.20 -1.11
N SER A 46 2.62 -5.09 -1.05
CA SER A 46 1.22 -4.82 -1.41
C SER A 46 0.52 -3.80 -0.50
N ALA A 47 0.96 -3.64 0.75
CA ALA A 47 0.43 -2.62 1.65
C ALA A 47 0.60 -1.19 1.10
N ASN A 48 1.68 -0.93 0.36
CA ASN A 48 1.90 0.36 -0.29
C ASN A 48 1.00 0.61 -1.51
N ALA A 49 0.31 -0.41 -2.03
CA ALA A 49 -0.46 -0.29 -3.27
C ALA A 49 -1.69 0.61 -3.16
N ALA A 50 -2.38 0.55 -2.03
CA ALA A 50 -3.57 1.35 -1.79
C ALA A 50 -3.89 1.48 -0.29
N LEU A 51 -4.73 2.46 0.04
CA LEU A 51 -5.46 2.55 1.30
C LEU A 51 -6.94 2.29 1.02
N VAL A 52 -7.50 1.29 1.68
CA VAL A 52 -8.88 0.85 1.45
C VAL A 52 -9.74 1.13 2.67
N LYS A 53 -10.96 1.66 2.42
CA LYS A 53 -12.01 1.81 3.41
C LYS A 53 -13.36 1.52 2.76
N ASP A 54 -14.11 0.57 3.31
CA ASP A 54 -15.38 0.12 2.74
C ASP A 54 -15.20 -0.32 1.27
N ASN A 55 -15.94 0.28 0.34
CA ASN A 55 -15.82 0.05 -1.10
C ASN A 55 -14.95 1.07 -1.84
N LYS A 56 -14.18 1.88 -1.12
CA LYS A 56 -13.31 2.91 -1.69
C LYS A 56 -11.84 2.56 -1.52
N ALA A 57 -11.03 2.84 -2.55
CA ALA A 57 -9.61 2.63 -2.52
C ALA A 57 -8.84 3.84 -3.07
N VAL A 58 -7.94 4.38 -2.25
CA VAL A 58 -6.98 5.39 -2.68
C VAL A 58 -5.73 4.68 -3.15
N VAL A 59 -5.53 4.60 -4.45
CA VAL A 59 -4.40 3.92 -5.07
C VAL A 59 -3.13 4.76 -4.93
N ALA A 60 -2.00 4.12 -4.70
CA ALA A 60 -0.74 4.82 -4.52
C ALA A 60 -0.31 5.62 -5.76
N ASN A 61 0.12 6.85 -5.54
CA ASN A 61 0.92 7.63 -6.47
C ASN A 61 2.38 7.58 -6.01
N PHE A 62 3.09 6.53 -6.43
CA PHE A 62 4.42 6.22 -5.93
C PHE A 62 5.45 7.32 -6.15
N SER A 63 6.24 7.60 -5.12
CA SER A 63 7.37 8.53 -5.16
C SER A 63 8.56 7.92 -5.91
N SER A 64 8.82 6.62 -5.72
CA SER A 64 9.89 5.89 -6.41
C SER A 64 9.62 5.72 -7.90
N PRO A 65 10.51 6.16 -8.82
CA PRO A 65 10.34 5.93 -10.25
C PRO A 65 10.19 4.45 -10.63
N ALA A 66 10.85 3.55 -9.90
CA ALA A 66 10.79 2.11 -10.13
C ALA A 66 9.40 1.52 -9.86
N ARG A 67 8.58 2.19 -9.04
CA ARG A 67 7.24 1.74 -8.66
C ARG A 67 6.10 2.48 -9.36
N GLN A 68 6.39 3.55 -10.10
CA GLN A 68 5.33 4.37 -10.72
C GLN A 68 4.45 3.57 -11.70
N GLY A 69 5.00 2.55 -12.37
CA GLY A 69 4.21 1.65 -13.21
C GLY A 69 3.19 0.81 -12.44
N GLU A 70 3.40 0.60 -11.14
CA GLU A 70 2.48 -0.18 -10.29
C GLU A 70 1.15 0.56 -10.06
N THR A 71 1.12 1.91 -10.11
CA THR A 71 -0.07 2.72 -9.85
C THR A 71 -1.24 2.31 -10.75
N GLU A 72 -1.04 2.31 -12.08
CA GLU A 72 -2.09 1.96 -13.01
C GLU A 72 -2.44 0.47 -12.94
N HIS A 73 -1.44 -0.38 -12.73
CA HIS A 73 -1.66 -1.82 -12.57
C HIS A 73 -2.57 -2.13 -11.39
N TYR A 74 -2.30 -1.57 -10.21
CA TYR A 74 -3.16 -1.76 -9.03
C TYR A 74 -4.52 -1.07 -9.15
N LYS A 75 -4.57 0.10 -9.81
CA LYS A 75 -5.84 0.76 -10.08
C LYS A 75 -6.77 -0.14 -10.88
N ASN A 76 -6.30 -0.71 -11.99
CA ASN A 76 -7.09 -1.60 -12.83
C ASN A 76 -7.59 -2.83 -12.05
N ILE A 77 -6.73 -3.43 -11.22
CA ILE A 77 -7.13 -4.57 -10.37
C ILE A 77 -8.24 -4.19 -9.39
N LEU A 78 -8.11 -3.03 -8.74
CA LEU A 78 -9.11 -2.58 -7.75
C LEU A 78 -10.42 -2.16 -8.41
N ASP A 79 -10.37 -1.54 -9.59
CA ASP A 79 -11.55 -1.23 -10.40
C ASP A 79 -12.29 -2.52 -10.81
N ASP A 80 -11.55 -3.54 -11.29
CA ASP A 80 -12.10 -4.85 -11.66
C ASP A 80 -12.73 -5.59 -10.47
N LEU A 81 -12.22 -5.34 -9.25
CA LEU A 81 -12.79 -5.85 -8.01
C LEU A 81 -14.02 -5.05 -7.53
N GLY A 82 -14.36 -3.96 -8.21
CA GLY A 82 -15.55 -3.16 -7.92
C GLY A 82 -15.35 -2.05 -6.89
N TYR A 83 -14.12 -1.70 -6.56
CA TYR A 83 -13.84 -0.55 -5.72
C TYR A 83 -14.04 0.76 -6.47
N ASP A 84 -14.56 1.79 -5.78
CA ASP A 84 -14.47 3.18 -6.23
C ASP A 84 -13.05 3.68 -5.95
N THR A 85 -12.30 4.04 -7.00
CA THR A 85 -10.87 4.30 -6.89
C THR A 85 -10.48 5.71 -7.29
N ILE A 86 -9.51 6.30 -6.56
CA ILE A 86 -8.78 7.49 -7.01
C ILE A 86 -7.27 7.24 -6.94
N VAL A 87 -6.52 8.01 -7.75
CA VAL A 87 -5.08 8.22 -7.59
C VAL A 87 -4.89 9.67 -7.16
N PRO A 88 -4.35 9.94 -5.96
CA PRO A 88 -4.16 11.33 -5.50
C PRO A 88 -3.23 12.10 -6.42
N LYS A 89 -3.47 13.40 -6.53
CA LYS A 89 -2.64 14.31 -7.32
C LYS A 89 -1.19 14.35 -6.84
N PHE A 90 -1.00 14.30 -5.53
CA PHE A 90 0.31 14.33 -4.89
C PHE A 90 0.75 12.92 -4.47
N LYS A 91 2.06 12.74 -4.22
CA LYS A 91 2.63 11.45 -3.84
C LYS A 91 2.00 10.91 -2.57
N PHE A 92 1.61 9.63 -2.62
CA PHE A 92 0.97 8.88 -1.56
C PHE A 92 1.29 7.39 -1.72
N GLU A 93 1.72 6.71 -0.66
CA GLU A 93 2.13 5.31 -0.71
C GLU A 93 1.26 4.39 0.16
N GLY A 94 -0.06 4.52 0.01
CA GLY A 94 -1.04 3.56 0.51
C GLY A 94 -1.02 3.35 2.02
N GLN A 95 -1.31 2.13 2.43
CA GLN A 95 -1.38 1.73 3.84
C GLN A 95 -0.01 1.71 4.54
N GLY A 96 1.11 1.71 3.80
CA GLY A 96 2.44 1.89 4.38
C GLY A 96 2.60 3.26 5.05
N ASP A 97 1.92 4.29 4.54
CA ASP A 97 1.96 5.65 5.08
C ASP A 97 0.65 6.10 5.74
N ALA A 98 -0.40 5.27 5.77
CA ALA A 98 -1.70 5.70 6.27
C ALA A 98 -2.38 4.58 7.07
N LEU A 99 -2.75 4.87 8.31
CA LEU A 99 -3.36 3.92 9.24
C LEU A 99 -4.63 4.50 9.86
N PHE A 100 -5.70 3.71 9.91
CA PHE A 100 -6.92 4.08 10.62
C PHE A 100 -6.80 3.82 12.13
N SER A 101 -7.49 4.63 12.94
CA SER A 101 -7.80 4.27 14.31
C SER A 101 -8.66 2.98 14.36
N HIS A 102 -8.73 2.35 15.53
CA HIS A 102 -9.48 1.10 15.70
C HIS A 102 -10.96 1.22 15.30
N ASP A 103 -11.57 2.36 15.55
CA ASP A 103 -12.97 2.68 15.21
C ASP A 103 -13.16 3.17 13.76
N GLY A 104 -12.06 3.46 13.05
CA GLY A 104 -12.08 3.96 11.68
C GLY A 104 -12.43 5.44 11.52
N ASP A 105 -12.59 6.19 12.63
CA ASP A 105 -13.00 7.60 12.61
C ASP A 105 -11.83 8.55 12.35
N GLU A 106 -10.62 8.13 12.66
CA GLU A 106 -9.40 8.90 12.44
C GLU A 106 -8.48 8.22 11.44
N LEU A 107 -7.80 9.02 10.65
CA LEU A 107 -6.77 8.60 9.73
C LEU A 107 -5.46 9.30 10.08
N TRP A 108 -4.43 8.51 10.34
CA TRP A 108 -3.07 8.96 10.62
C TRP A 108 -2.22 8.76 9.36
N ILE A 109 -1.64 9.86 8.83
CA ILE A 109 -0.84 9.80 7.60
C ILE A 109 0.56 10.35 7.85
N GLY A 110 1.57 9.51 7.60
CA GLY A 110 2.98 9.89 7.63
C GLY A 110 3.39 10.63 6.36
N TYR A 111 4.27 11.64 6.48
CA TYR A 111 4.84 12.37 5.35
C TYR A 111 6.28 12.76 5.56
N GLY A 112 6.97 13.11 4.49
CA GLY A 112 8.35 13.60 4.53
C GLY A 112 9.31 12.82 3.62
N TYR A 113 9.07 11.52 3.38
CA TYR A 113 9.93 10.71 2.53
C TYR A 113 9.23 10.19 1.27
N ARG A 114 8.08 9.56 1.42
CA ARG A 114 7.34 8.89 0.35
C ARG A 114 6.03 9.59 0.04
N THR A 115 5.26 9.87 1.06
CA THR A 115 4.01 10.62 0.96
C THR A 115 4.25 12.11 1.18
N LEU A 116 3.54 12.94 0.42
CA LEU A 116 3.54 14.39 0.57
C LEU A 116 2.32 14.85 1.35
N GLN A 117 2.50 15.78 2.29
CA GLN A 117 1.42 16.30 3.12
C GLN A 117 0.22 16.83 2.31
N ASN A 118 0.47 17.35 1.10
CA ASN A 118 -0.57 17.89 0.23
C ASN A 118 -1.57 16.83 -0.29
N SER A 119 -1.26 15.51 -0.15
CA SER A 119 -2.20 14.44 -0.51
C SER A 119 -3.21 14.15 0.60
N HIS A 120 -2.94 14.54 1.85
CA HIS A 120 -3.69 14.10 3.03
C HIS A 120 -5.17 14.50 2.98
N GLN A 121 -5.46 15.76 2.60
CA GLN A 121 -6.83 16.24 2.53
C GLN A 121 -7.63 15.51 1.45
N GLU A 122 -7.05 15.33 0.25
CA GLU A 122 -7.68 14.61 -0.86
C GLU A 122 -7.99 13.16 -0.47
N VAL A 123 -7.04 12.49 0.22
CA VAL A 123 -7.21 11.12 0.72
C VAL A 123 -8.34 11.05 1.75
N GLY A 124 -8.34 11.95 2.74
CA GLY A 124 -9.36 12.00 3.78
C GLY A 124 -10.76 12.29 3.25
N ASP A 125 -10.87 13.25 2.35
CA ASP A 125 -12.16 13.65 1.75
C ASP A 125 -12.76 12.51 0.93
N PHE A 126 -11.93 11.85 0.09
CA PHE A 126 -12.41 10.72 -0.70
C PHE A 126 -12.89 9.56 0.15
N LEU A 127 -12.17 9.22 1.23
CA LEU A 127 -12.53 8.13 2.13
C LEU A 127 -13.60 8.52 3.17
N ASN A 128 -14.13 9.75 3.12
CA ASN A 128 -15.10 10.27 4.08
C ASN A 128 -14.61 10.18 5.55
N VAL A 129 -13.33 10.48 5.77
CA VAL A 129 -12.74 10.50 7.12
C VAL A 129 -12.80 11.92 7.67
N LYS A 130 -13.36 12.09 8.87
CA LYS A 130 -13.54 13.40 9.50
C LYS A 130 -12.24 14.00 10.02
N ASN A 131 -11.39 13.14 10.60
CA ASN A 131 -10.17 13.57 11.28
C ASN A 131 -8.95 12.98 10.58
N VAL A 132 -8.17 13.82 9.92
CA VAL A 132 -6.90 13.42 9.30
C VAL A 132 -5.75 14.02 10.10
N ASN A 133 -4.94 13.15 10.69
CA ASN A 133 -3.80 13.50 11.52
C ASN A 133 -2.51 13.33 10.70
N SER A 134 -1.79 14.44 10.48
CA SER A 134 -0.54 14.43 9.71
C SER A 134 0.66 14.26 10.62
N MET A 135 1.52 13.27 10.35
CA MET A 135 2.73 12.96 11.12
C MET A 135 3.97 13.15 10.25
N MET A 136 4.85 14.08 10.64
CA MET A 136 6.13 14.25 9.95
C MET A 136 7.11 13.13 10.37
N LEU A 137 7.59 12.35 9.42
CA LEU A 137 8.62 11.35 9.63
C LEU A 137 9.99 12.06 9.60
N VAL A 138 10.74 11.97 10.70
CA VAL A 138 11.98 12.74 10.87
C VAL A 138 13.24 11.87 10.78
N ASP A 139 13.12 10.57 10.91
CA ASP A 139 14.25 9.63 10.85
C ASP A 139 14.22 8.85 9.54
N PRO A 140 15.24 8.98 8.66
CA PRO A 140 15.26 8.32 7.36
C PRO A 140 15.34 6.79 7.42
N ARG A 141 15.56 6.21 8.59
CA ARG A 141 15.51 4.75 8.80
C ARG A 141 14.08 4.24 8.83
N PHE A 142 13.12 5.10 9.20
CA PHE A 142 11.69 4.84 9.28
C PHE A 142 10.98 5.74 8.27
N TYR A 143 10.99 5.34 7.01
CA TYR A 143 10.50 6.15 5.89
C TYR A 143 9.03 5.89 5.54
N HIS A 144 8.36 5.00 6.27
CA HIS A 144 6.93 4.77 6.31
C HIS A 144 6.42 4.79 7.75
N ILE A 145 5.11 5.04 7.95
CA ILE A 145 4.53 5.09 9.30
C ILE A 145 4.41 3.69 9.93
N ASP A 146 4.41 2.64 9.11
CA ASP A 146 4.31 1.25 9.53
C ASP A 146 5.67 0.57 9.78
N THR A 147 6.79 1.30 9.70
CA THR A 147 8.16 0.78 9.88
C THR A 147 8.78 1.10 11.22
#